data_5dc41cd44099d3b065f89411be9c99f8
#
_entry.id   5dc41cd44099d3b065f89411be9c99f8
#
_cell.length_a   1.000
_cell.length_b   1.000
_cell.length_c   1.000
_cell.angle_alpha   90.00
_cell.angle_beta   90.00
_cell.angle_gamma   90.00
#
_symmetry.space_group_name_H-M   'P 1'
#
loop_
_entity.id
_entity.type
_entity.pdbx_description
1 polymer ?
#
loop_
_entity_poly.entity_id
_entity_poly.type
_entity_poly.pdbx_seq_one_letter_code
_entity_poly.pdbx_strand_id
1 'polypeptide(L)'
;MTIVFYQKDATVYAVQYQTSENSLDVSKLEWLFSGAHKIQGDALKGYFIGPRREMITPWSTNAVEITQNMGIGGILRIEEFTQTACDNIPYDPMLQAFYKGLDQHIFTIDKQPDPIIYIDDIRAYNVKEGLALNPDEIAYLEGLAEKLGRKLTDSEV
;
A
#
# COMPACT_ATOMS: atom_id res chain seq x y z
N MET A 1 -0.59 -16.79 -0.67
CA MET A 1 -0.48 -15.74 -1.70
C MET A 1 0.95 -15.71 -2.20
N THR A 2 1.11 -15.63 -3.49
CA THR A 2 2.43 -15.65 -4.14
C THR A 2 2.54 -14.48 -5.10
N ILE A 3 3.75 -13.95 -5.26
CA ILE A 3 4.05 -12.87 -6.19
C ILE A 3 5.02 -13.39 -7.24
N VAL A 4 4.71 -13.18 -8.50
CA VAL A 4 5.60 -13.44 -9.63
C VAL A 4 5.99 -12.13 -10.30
N PHE A 5 7.17 -12.10 -10.89
CA PHE A 5 7.72 -10.91 -11.49
C PHE A 5 7.92 -11.11 -13.00
N TYR A 6 7.58 -10.07 -13.76
CA TYR A 6 7.83 -9.96 -15.18
C TYR A 6 8.69 -8.73 -15.42
N GLN A 7 9.72 -8.83 -16.24
CA GLN A 7 10.62 -7.71 -16.52
C GLN A 7 10.74 -7.45 -18.01
N LYS A 8 10.68 -6.16 -18.34
CA LYS A 8 11.00 -5.62 -19.65
C LYS A 8 11.83 -4.35 -19.46
N ASP A 9 13.10 -4.38 -19.92
CA ASP A 9 14.05 -3.28 -19.71
C ASP A 9 14.15 -2.89 -18.22
N ALA A 10 13.88 -1.63 -17.89
CA ALA A 10 13.90 -1.13 -16.51
C ALA A 10 12.55 -1.28 -15.78
N THR A 11 11.54 -1.84 -16.42
CA THR A 11 10.20 -1.99 -15.84
C THR A 11 9.98 -3.40 -15.34
N VAL A 12 9.50 -3.54 -14.11
CA VAL A 12 9.14 -4.81 -13.48
C VAL A 12 7.67 -4.77 -13.10
N TYR A 13 6.94 -5.80 -13.50
CA TYR A 13 5.54 -6.00 -13.12
C TYR A 13 5.48 -7.07 -12.04
N ALA A 14 4.94 -6.73 -10.88
CA ALA A 14 4.70 -7.67 -9.79
C ALA A 14 3.24 -8.11 -9.81
N VAL A 15 3.01 -9.40 -9.95
CA VAL A 15 1.67 -10.00 -10.02
C VAL A 15 1.45 -10.82 -8.76
N GLN A 16 0.51 -10.39 -7.93
CA GLN A 16 0.08 -11.12 -6.75
C GLN A 16 -1.16 -11.96 -7.10
N TYR A 17 -1.09 -13.25 -6.80
CA TYR A 17 -2.19 -14.18 -7.07
C TYR A 17 -2.50 -15.07 -5.87
N GLN A 18 -3.73 -15.57 -5.85
CA GLN A 18 -4.27 -16.35 -4.73
C GLN A 18 -4.12 -17.86 -4.93
N THR A 19 -4.12 -18.32 -6.17
CA THR A 19 -4.09 -19.73 -6.55
C THR A 19 -2.67 -20.22 -6.82
N SER A 20 -2.51 -21.52 -7.11
CA SER A 20 -1.21 -22.08 -7.49
C SER A 20 -0.72 -21.51 -8.81
N GLU A 21 0.59 -21.41 -8.98
CA GLU A 21 1.25 -20.88 -10.18
C GLU A 21 0.80 -21.58 -11.47
N ASN A 22 0.42 -22.85 -11.39
CA ASN A 22 -0.07 -23.63 -12.52
C ASN A 22 -1.38 -23.12 -13.14
N SER A 23 -2.11 -22.26 -12.44
CA SER A 23 -3.36 -21.66 -12.94
C SER A 23 -3.12 -20.34 -13.69
N LEU A 24 -1.92 -19.78 -13.66
CA LEU A 24 -1.59 -18.55 -14.38
C LEU A 24 -1.24 -18.85 -15.85
N ASP A 25 -1.86 -18.10 -16.74
CA ASP A 25 -1.51 -18.14 -18.16
C ASP A 25 -0.32 -17.19 -18.41
N VAL A 26 0.88 -17.72 -18.32
CA VAL A 26 2.13 -16.98 -18.48
C VAL A 26 2.21 -16.31 -19.85
N SER A 27 1.79 -17.01 -20.92
CA SER A 27 1.82 -16.46 -22.28
C SER A 27 0.94 -15.24 -22.45
N LYS A 28 -0.26 -15.26 -21.89
CA LYS A 28 -1.18 -14.11 -21.91
C LYS A 28 -0.64 -12.92 -21.10
N LEU A 29 -0.04 -13.18 -19.94
CA LEU A 29 0.56 -12.13 -19.12
C LEU A 29 1.79 -11.51 -19.80
N GLU A 30 2.65 -12.31 -20.42
CA GLU A 30 3.78 -11.80 -21.19
C GLU A 30 3.32 -10.92 -22.37
N TRP A 31 2.26 -11.33 -23.03
CA TRP A 31 1.65 -10.51 -24.08
C TRP A 31 1.07 -9.22 -23.54
N LEU A 32 0.32 -9.29 -22.44
CA LEU A 32 -0.27 -8.13 -21.78
C LEU A 32 0.78 -7.10 -21.36
N PHE A 33 1.93 -7.56 -20.88
CA PHE A 33 3.05 -6.72 -20.47
C PHE A 33 4.01 -6.39 -21.64
N SER A 34 3.51 -6.41 -22.87
CA SER A 34 4.25 -6.01 -24.07
C SER A 34 5.54 -6.81 -24.32
N GLY A 35 5.52 -8.09 -24.03
CA GLY A 35 6.67 -8.99 -24.23
C GLY A 35 7.64 -9.03 -23.04
N ALA A 36 7.23 -8.60 -21.87
CA ALA A 36 8.00 -8.82 -20.66
C ALA A 36 8.18 -10.29 -20.37
N HIS A 37 9.35 -10.67 -19.85
CA HIS A 37 9.68 -12.06 -19.55
C HIS A 37 9.46 -12.36 -18.07
N LYS A 38 8.86 -13.53 -17.79
CA LYS A 38 8.73 -14.02 -16.42
C LYS A 38 10.13 -14.30 -15.85
N ILE A 39 10.38 -13.74 -14.66
CA ILE A 39 11.63 -13.93 -13.95
C ILE A 39 11.56 -15.21 -13.13
N GLN A 40 12.62 -16.02 -13.22
CA GLN A 40 12.78 -17.20 -12.38
C GLN A 40 13.20 -16.77 -10.97
N GLY A 41 12.46 -17.23 -9.95
CA GLY A 41 12.75 -16.96 -8.55
C GLY A 41 11.70 -16.11 -7.85
N ASP A 42 11.81 -16.05 -6.53
CA ASP A 42 10.84 -15.40 -5.65
C ASP A 42 11.22 -13.96 -5.28
N ALA A 43 12.39 -13.51 -5.69
CA ALA A 43 12.92 -12.20 -5.35
C ALA A 43 13.79 -11.62 -6.48
N LEU A 44 13.84 -10.30 -6.53
CA LEU A 44 14.72 -9.53 -7.41
C LEU A 44 15.67 -8.67 -6.59
N LYS A 45 16.92 -8.61 -7.00
CA LYS A 45 17.93 -7.73 -6.41
C LYS A 45 18.02 -6.42 -7.19
N GLY A 46 18.35 -5.34 -6.49
CA GLY A 46 18.54 -4.02 -7.07
C GLY A 46 17.69 -2.96 -6.37
N TYR A 47 17.59 -1.79 -7.01
CA TYR A 47 16.84 -0.66 -6.50
C TYR A 47 15.62 -0.43 -7.38
N PHE A 48 14.46 -0.24 -6.75
CA PHE A 48 13.19 -0.09 -7.45
C PHE A 48 12.38 1.05 -6.85
N ILE A 49 11.66 1.75 -7.70
CA ILE A 49 10.63 2.72 -7.30
C ILE A 49 9.29 2.23 -7.81
N GLY A 50 8.32 2.22 -6.94
CA GLY A 50 6.97 1.77 -7.27
C GLY A 50 5.93 2.28 -6.29
N PRO A 51 4.68 1.84 -6.43
CA PRO A 51 3.60 2.28 -5.57
C PRO A 51 3.84 1.83 -4.12
N ARG A 52 3.28 2.59 -3.20
CA ARG A 52 3.31 2.26 -1.77
C ARG A 52 2.56 0.96 -1.50
N ARG A 53 3.04 0.18 -0.52
CA ARG A 53 2.44 -1.11 -0.14
C ARG A 53 0.98 -1.00 0.24
N GLU A 54 0.65 0.06 0.95
CA GLU A 54 -0.67 0.30 1.54
C GLU A 54 -1.70 0.77 0.50
N MET A 55 -1.27 1.10 -0.70
CA MET A 55 -2.12 1.76 -1.68
C MET A 55 -2.16 0.98 -3.00
N ILE A 56 -3.30 0.34 -3.25
CA ILE A 56 -3.57 -0.25 -4.57
C ILE A 56 -3.86 0.90 -5.53
N THR A 57 -3.07 1.01 -6.59
CA THR A 57 -3.23 2.08 -7.55
C THR A 57 -4.45 1.86 -8.45
N PRO A 58 -5.06 2.94 -9.01
CA PRO A 58 -6.09 2.80 -10.03
C PRO A 58 -5.59 2.03 -11.26
N TRP A 59 -4.31 2.17 -11.59
CA TRP A 59 -3.67 1.39 -12.65
C TRP A 59 -3.74 -0.11 -12.36
N SER A 60 -3.45 -0.51 -11.12
CA SER A 60 -3.54 -1.92 -10.70
C SER A 60 -4.97 -2.46 -10.80
N THR A 61 -5.95 -1.69 -10.37
CA THR A 61 -7.37 -2.08 -10.46
C THR A 61 -7.78 -2.34 -11.90
N ASN A 62 -7.43 -1.46 -12.82
CA ASN A 62 -7.69 -1.63 -14.23
C ASN A 62 -6.94 -2.82 -14.83
N ALA A 63 -5.68 -3.02 -14.46
CA ALA A 63 -4.88 -4.14 -14.95
C ALA A 63 -5.48 -5.49 -14.51
N VAL A 64 -5.91 -5.60 -13.27
CA VAL A 64 -6.59 -6.80 -12.75
C VAL A 64 -7.91 -7.06 -13.50
N GLU A 65 -8.69 -6.03 -13.75
CA GLU A 65 -9.94 -6.16 -14.53
C GLU A 65 -9.68 -6.65 -15.96
N ILE A 66 -8.64 -6.13 -16.61
CA ILE A 66 -8.25 -6.59 -17.94
C ILE A 66 -7.89 -8.08 -17.91
N THR A 67 -7.17 -8.55 -16.90
CA THR A 67 -6.84 -9.98 -16.79
C THR A 67 -8.08 -10.84 -16.60
N GLN A 68 -9.06 -10.39 -15.84
CA GLN A 68 -10.34 -11.07 -15.69
C GLN A 68 -11.08 -11.17 -17.02
N ASN A 69 -11.12 -10.10 -17.80
CA ASN A 69 -11.73 -10.09 -19.14
C ASN A 69 -10.99 -10.99 -20.13
N MET A 70 -9.70 -11.23 -19.93
CA MET A 70 -8.91 -12.19 -20.71
C MET A 70 -9.08 -13.65 -20.26
N GLY A 71 -9.89 -13.90 -19.23
CA GLY A 71 -10.12 -15.23 -18.68
C GLY A 71 -9.02 -15.72 -17.73
N ILE A 72 -8.19 -14.82 -17.22
CA ILE A 72 -7.16 -15.13 -16.23
C ILE A 72 -7.75 -14.87 -14.85
N GLY A 73 -7.99 -15.93 -14.08
CA GLY A 73 -8.53 -15.82 -12.73
C GLY A 73 -7.44 -15.85 -11.65
N GLY A 74 -7.81 -15.43 -10.43
CA GLY A 74 -6.96 -15.56 -9.24
C GLY A 74 -5.94 -14.46 -9.03
N ILE A 75 -5.87 -13.46 -9.88
CA ILE A 75 -4.99 -12.29 -9.72
C ILE A 75 -5.63 -11.29 -8.78
N LEU A 76 -4.88 -10.87 -7.74
CA LEU A 76 -5.35 -9.93 -6.72
C LEU A 76 -4.84 -8.51 -6.96
N ARG A 77 -3.59 -8.38 -7.37
CA ARG A 77 -2.92 -7.09 -7.55
C ARG A 77 -1.82 -7.20 -8.59
N ILE A 78 -1.72 -6.21 -9.45
CA ILE A 78 -0.62 -6.05 -10.40
C ILE A 78 -0.08 -4.64 -10.22
N GLU A 79 1.21 -4.49 -9.98
CA GLU A 79 1.85 -3.19 -9.85
C GLU A 79 3.10 -3.09 -10.71
N GLU A 80 3.38 -1.88 -11.16
CA GLU A 80 4.55 -1.56 -11.98
C GLU A 80 5.63 -0.91 -11.13
N PHE A 81 6.85 -1.44 -11.23
CA PHE A 81 8.05 -0.91 -10.57
C PHE A 81 9.07 -0.50 -11.61
N THR A 82 9.81 0.58 -11.33
CA THR A 82 10.90 1.01 -12.18
C THR A 82 12.22 0.71 -11.50
N GLN A 83 13.09 -0.03 -12.18
CA GLN A 83 14.43 -0.33 -11.71
C GLN A 83 15.31 0.91 -11.87
N THR A 84 16.09 1.22 -10.84
CA THR A 84 17.01 2.35 -10.81
C THR A 84 18.44 1.90 -10.56
N ALA A 85 19.40 2.74 -10.95
CA ALA A 85 20.82 2.42 -10.79
C ALA A 85 21.36 2.74 -9.38
N CYS A 86 20.65 3.58 -8.61
CA CYS A 86 21.10 4.04 -7.28
C CYS A 86 19.91 4.36 -6.39
N ASP A 87 20.18 4.54 -5.10
CA ASP A 87 19.21 4.86 -4.07
C ASP A 87 18.87 6.36 -3.95
N ASN A 88 19.46 7.20 -4.78
CA ASN A 88 19.34 8.65 -4.70
C ASN A 88 18.51 9.27 -5.84
N ILE A 89 17.50 8.53 -6.32
CA ILE A 89 16.61 9.02 -7.37
C ILE A 89 15.37 9.67 -6.72
N PRO A 90 14.99 10.89 -7.13
CA PRO A 90 13.79 11.53 -6.61
C PRO A 90 12.53 10.77 -7.01
N TYR A 91 11.63 10.61 -6.07
CA TYR A 91 10.30 10.02 -6.26
C TYR A 91 9.27 10.76 -5.40
N ASP A 92 8.00 10.61 -5.72
CA ASP A 92 6.92 11.20 -4.93
C ASP A 92 6.58 10.31 -3.72
N PRO A 93 6.97 10.69 -2.48
CA PRO A 93 6.74 9.85 -1.31
C PRO A 93 5.27 9.71 -0.92
N MET A 94 4.38 10.52 -1.48
CA MET A 94 2.95 10.37 -1.27
C MET A 94 2.36 9.20 -2.06
N LEU A 95 2.88 8.96 -3.25
CA LEU A 95 2.37 7.96 -4.18
C LEU A 95 3.29 6.76 -4.34
N GLN A 96 4.58 6.94 -4.10
CA GLN A 96 5.62 5.97 -4.39
C GLN A 96 6.46 5.66 -3.16
N ALA A 97 7.15 4.54 -3.22
CA ALA A 97 8.14 4.12 -2.24
C ALA A 97 9.39 3.59 -2.93
N PHE A 98 10.49 3.67 -2.24
CA PHE A 98 11.76 3.10 -2.67
C PHE A 98 11.92 1.69 -2.07
N TYR A 99 12.32 0.74 -2.92
CA TYR A 99 12.53 -0.65 -2.52
C TYR A 99 13.97 -1.09 -2.80
N LYS A 100 14.61 -1.66 -1.79
CA LYS A 100 15.91 -2.34 -1.93
C LYS A 100 15.66 -3.82 -2.22
N GLY A 101 15.38 -4.12 -3.48
CA GLY A 101 14.95 -5.44 -3.92
C GLY A 101 13.43 -5.63 -3.85
N LEU A 102 12.95 -6.58 -4.61
CA LEU A 102 11.55 -6.99 -4.61
C LEU A 102 11.47 -8.45 -4.17
N ASP A 103 10.58 -8.76 -3.25
CA ASP A 103 10.39 -10.09 -2.69
C ASP A 103 8.89 -10.43 -2.53
N GLN A 104 8.59 -11.50 -1.82
CA GLN A 104 7.20 -11.92 -1.58
C GLN A 104 6.46 -11.06 -0.56
N HIS A 105 7.14 -10.11 0.09
CA HIS A 105 6.59 -9.25 1.13
C HIS A 105 6.35 -7.80 0.67
N ILE A 106 6.56 -7.49 -0.60
CA ILE A 106 6.43 -6.12 -1.12
C ILE A 106 5.01 -5.54 -0.96
N PHE A 107 3.99 -6.37 -0.87
CA PHE A 107 2.60 -5.96 -0.64
C PHE A 107 2.12 -6.27 0.78
N THR A 108 2.98 -6.78 1.65
CA THR A 108 2.66 -7.07 3.04
C THR A 108 2.76 -5.81 3.89
N ILE A 109 1.70 -5.52 4.62
CA ILE A 109 1.65 -4.38 5.53
C ILE A 109 1.94 -4.88 6.94
N ASP A 110 3.15 -4.61 7.44
CA ASP A 110 3.58 -4.99 8.79
C ASP A 110 3.33 -3.89 9.83
N LYS A 111 2.69 -2.80 9.42
CA LYS A 111 2.40 -1.68 10.30
C LYS A 111 1.37 -2.09 11.34
N GLN A 112 1.77 -2.13 12.59
CA GLN A 112 0.83 -2.24 13.69
C GLN A 112 0.08 -0.91 13.86
N PRO A 113 -1.24 -0.95 14.15
CA PRO A 113 -1.97 0.26 14.45
C PRO A 113 -1.39 0.93 15.70
N ASP A 114 -1.34 2.25 15.70
CA ASP A 114 -0.96 2.99 16.87
C ASP A 114 -1.92 2.68 18.03
N PRO A 115 -1.44 2.66 19.28
CA PRO A 115 -2.31 2.40 20.41
C PRO A 115 -3.34 3.52 20.55
N ILE A 116 -4.54 3.15 20.99
CA ILE A 116 -5.58 4.12 21.28
C ILE A 116 -5.11 5.01 22.44
N ILE A 117 -5.10 6.32 22.20
CA ILE A 117 -4.72 7.32 23.21
C ILE A 117 -5.97 7.84 23.89
N TYR A 118 -6.02 7.76 25.21
CA TYR A 118 -7.07 8.36 26.02
C TYR A 118 -6.64 9.77 26.43
N ILE A 119 -7.48 10.76 26.16
CA ILE A 119 -7.16 12.17 26.37
C ILE A 119 -7.55 12.58 27.78
N ASP A 120 -6.57 13.00 28.58
CA ASP A 120 -6.78 13.51 29.94
C ASP A 120 -7.26 14.96 29.95
N ASP A 121 -6.67 15.78 29.11
CA ASP A 121 -6.93 17.20 29.00
C ASP A 121 -7.16 17.59 27.53
N ILE A 122 -8.41 17.78 27.16
CA ILE A 122 -8.81 18.10 25.78
C ILE A 122 -8.23 19.45 25.34
N ARG A 123 -8.13 20.42 26.25
CA ARG A 123 -7.57 21.75 25.92
C ARG A 123 -6.08 21.67 25.60
N ALA A 124 -5.33 20.96 26.42
CA ALA A 124 -3.91 20.76 26.18
C ALA A 124 -3.67 19.95 24.91
N TYR A 125 -4.48 18.94 24.67
CA TYR A 125 -4.40 18.12 23.46
C TYR A 125 -4.72 18.92 22.18
N ASN A 126 -5.76 19.78 22.24
CA ASN A 126 -6.12 20.69 21.15
C ASN A 126 -4.94 21.59 20.73
N VAL A 127 -4.22 22.15 21.71
CA VAL A 127 -3.05 23.00 21.44
C VAL A 127 -1.89 22.19 20.89
N LYS A 128 -1.63 21.03 21.48
CA LYS A 128 -0.51 20.15 21.08
C LYS A 128 -0.64 19.66 19.65
N GLU A 129 -1.82 19.19 19.28
CA GLU A 129 -2.09 18.60 17.95
C GLU A 129 -2.63 19.61 16.92
N GLY A 130 -2.85 20.85 17.32
CA GLY A 130 -3.34 21.91 16.42
C GLY A 130 -4.73 21.64 15.84
N LEU A 131 -5.65 21.10 16.65
CA LEU A 131 -6.98 20.67 16.19
C LEU A 131 -7.93 21.83 15.89
N ALA A 132 -7.57 23.05 16.31
CA ALA A 132 -8.35 24.27 16.11
C ALA A 132 -9.78 24.25 16.72
N LEU A 133 -9.97 23.49 17.80
CA LEU A 133 -11.23 23.47 18.54
C LEU A 133 -11.49 24.81 19.24
N ASN A 134 -12.70 25.33 19.12
CA ASN A 134 -13.11 26.51 19.82
C ASN A 134 -13.52 26.21 21.30
N PRO A 135 -13.69 27.23 22.18
CA PRO A 135 -14.03 27.00 23.58
C PRO A 135 -15.35 26.24 23.80
N ASP A 136 -16.34 26.46 22.93
CA ASP A 136 -17.66 25.81 23.06
C ASP A 136 -17.58 24.34 22.68
N GLU A 137 -16.79 24.00 21.66
CA GLU A 137 -16.50 22.61 21.25
C GLU A 137 -15.74 21.85 22.33
N ILE A 138 -14.76 22.50 22.95
CA ILE A 138 -14.02 21.91 24.07
C ILE A 138 -14.96 21.62 25.25
N ALA A 139 -15.80 22.59 25.63
CA ALA A 139 -16.78 22.43 26.71
C ALA A 139 -17.77 21.28 26.40
N TYR A 140 -18.19 21.16 25.15
CA TYR A 140 -19.06 20.06 24.72
C TYR A 140 -18.38 18.71 24.89
N LEU A 141 -17.12 18.56 24.44
CA LEU A 141 -16.35 17.32 24.54
C LEU A 141 -16.07 16.95 26.01
N GLU A 142 -15.73 17.94 26.87
CA GLU A 142 -15.55 17.74 28.31
C GLU A 142 -16.86 17.22 28.94
N GLY A 143 -18.00 17.85 28.63
CA GLY A 143 -19.32 17.41 29.10
C GLY A 143 -19.71 16.02 28.56
N LEU A 144 -19.31 15.68 27.33
CA LEU A 144 -19.55 14.36 26.76
C LEU A 144 -18.74 13.29 27.49
N ALA A 145 -17.47 13.57 27.81
CA ALA A 145 -16.62 12.65 28.57
C ALA A 145 -17.21 12.37 29.97
N GLU A 146 -17.71 13.39 30.66
CA GLU A 146 -18.41 13.24 31.94
C GLU A 146 -19.68 12.38 31.81
N LYS A 147 -20.48 12.64 30.79
CA LYS A 147 -21.71 11.88 30.52
C LYS A 147 -21.45 10.43 30.22
N LEU A 148 -20.36 10.12 29.52
CA LEU A 148 -19.95 8.74 29.21
C LEU A 148 -19.23 8.06 30.38
N GLY A 149 -18.79 8.82 31.38
CA GLY A 149 -18.06 8.30 32.54
C GLY A 149 -16.68 7.77 32.19
N ARG A 150 -16.09 8.21 31.09
CA ARG A 150 -14.75 7.81 30.63
C ARG A 150 -14.04 8.91 29.88
N LYS A 151 -12.73 8.79 29.75
CA LYS A 151 -11.95 9.68 28.88
C LYS A 151 -12.30 9.44 27.41
N LEU A 152 -12.26 10.49 26.62
CA LEU A 152 -12.37 10.38 25.18
C LEU A 152 -11.06 9.88 24.58
N THR A 153 -11.15 9.21 23.43
CA THR A 153 -9.98 8.78 22.66
C THR A 153 -9.55 9.87 21.68
N ASP A 154 -8.33 9.74 21.17
CA ASP A 154 -7.79 10.61 20.12
C ASP A 154 -8.69 10.65 18.87
N SER A 155 -9.37 9.54 18.55
CA SER A 155 -10.30 9.46 17.42
C SER A 155 -11.66 10.10 17.68
N GLU A 156 -12.03 10.32 18.95
CA GLU A 156 -13.31 10.95 19.36
C GLU A 156 -13.19 12.46 19.52
N VAL A 157 -12.00 12.99 19.65
CA VAL A 157 -11.68 14.41 19.74
C VAL A 157 -11.32 14.99 18.39
#